data_deaa345f8e08345f38c0c789ea6219f2
#
_entry.id   deaa345f8e08345f38c0c789ea6219f2
#
_cell.length_a   1.000
_cell.length_b   1.000
_cell.length_c   1.000
_cell.angle_alpha   90.00
_cell.angle_beta   90.00
_cell.angle_gamma   90.00
#
_symmetry.space_group_name_H-M   'P 1'
#
loop_
_entity.id
_entity.type
_entity.pdbx_description
1 polymer ?
#
loop_
_entity_poly.entity_id
_entity_poly.type
_entity_poly.pdbx_seq_one_letter_code
_entity_poly.pdbx_strand_id
1 'polypeptide(L)'
;MRAIWKGAVSFGLVSIAVKLYSATEEKDIRFHQVHRTDGGRIKYQRTCSIDGEVVSYDDIAKGYDIGGGEMVILTDEDFADLPLTTSRAIDVMEFVPADQIDPILFAKAYYLEPEGQAAKPYVLLRDALQDADRVAIVKIAMRQREQLATLRVHEGVLVLNTMLWPDEVRAPEFGFLDDDIETRPAELAMAQSLIDSMAGSFKPDEFTDNYRAALQEVIDAKVEGREVVQPEEAEEEPSAAIDLMAALKASVERAKQARGESAAPPAKKAAAKKAPAKKAAAKKATPAKKAAKKSA
;
A
#
# COMPACT_ATOMS: atom_id res chain seq x y z
N MET A 1 10.70 9.88 19.01
CA MET A 1 11.06 8.56 18.39
C MET A 1 12.38 8.05 18.96
N ARG A 2 12.62 6.75 19.06
CA ARG A 2 13.90 6.16 19.47
C ARG A 2 14.66 5.67 18.23
N ALA A 3 15.95 6.06 18.11
CA ALA A 3 16.78 5.55 17.03
C ALA A 3 16.97 4.04 17.18
N ILE A 4 16.74 3.30 16.10
CA ILE A 4 16.86 1.84 16.06
C ILE A 4 18.19 1.37 15.49
N TRP A 5 18.87 2.25 14.74
CA TRP A 5 20.14 1.98 14.11
C TRP A 5 20.92 3.28 13.91
N LYS A 6 22.24 3.19 13.90
CA LYS A 6 23.17 4.31 13.62
C LYS A 6 24.26 3.82 12.67
N GLY A 7 24.62 4.65 11.72
CA GLY A 7 25.65 4.36 10.75
C GLY A 7 25.84 5.51 9.77
N ALA A 8 26.23 5.22 8.56
CA ALA A 8 26.46 6.23 7.54
C ALA A 8 25.92 5.81 6.17
N VAL A 9 25.38 6.76 5.42
CA VAL A 9 25.12 6.60 3.99
C VAL A 9 26.44 6.81 3.25
N SER A 10 26.85 5.81 2.47
CA SER A 10 28.09 5.82 1.73
C SER A 10 27.80 5.81 0.23
N PHE A 11 28.27 6.82 -0.50
CA PHE A 11 28.25 6.81 -1.95
C PHE A 11 29.54 7.44 -2.51
N GLY A 12 30.27 6.67 -3.26
CA GLY A 12 31.60 7.05 -3.71
C GLY A 12 32.53 7.37 -2.52
N LEU A 13 33.06 8.59 -2.48
CA LEU A 13 33.95 9.05 -1.40
C LEU A 13 33.21 9.82 -0.28
N VAL A 14 31.90 9.94 -0.39
CA VAL A 14 31.10 10.69 0.58
C VAL A 14 30.48 9.73 1.61
N SER A 15 30.63 10.08 2.88
CA SER A 15 30.03 9.37 4.02
C SER A 15 29.21 10.33 4.87
N ILE A 16 27.93 10.02 5.05
CA ILE A 16 26.96 10.86 5.73
C ILE A 16 26.47 10.13 6.98
N ALA A 17 26.92 10.55 8.15
CA ALA A 17 26.49 9.93 9.41
C ALA A 17 24.98 10.17 9.64
N VAL A 18 24.24 9.08 9.90
CA VAL A 18 22.77 9.09 10.06
C VAL A 18 22.29 8.17 11.18
N LYS A 19 21.11 8.49 11.69
CA LYS A 19 20.31 7.65 12.56
C LYS A 19 19.03 7.23 11.84
N LEU A 20 18.62 5.98 12.02
CA LEU A 20 17.36 5.45 11.51
C LEU A 20 16.30 5.39 12.61
N TYR A 21 15.10 5.81 12.24
CA TYR A 21 13.90 5.74 13.07
C TYR A 21 12.81 4.99 12.28
N SER A 22 11.98 4.17 12.95
CA SER A 22 10.80 3.61 12.28
C SER A 22 9.90 4.74 11.80
N ALA A 23 9.55 4.73 10.50
CA ALA A 23 8.62 5.71 9.92
C ALA A 23 7.17 5.30 10.12
N THR A 24 6.92 4.03 10.45
CA THR A 24 5.59 3.46 10.68
C THR A 24 5.48 2.94 12.10
N GLU A 25 4.29 3.02 12.64
CA GLU A 25 3.92 2.50 13.95
C GLU A 25 2.68 1.61 13.80
N GLU A 26 2.72 0.47 14.44
CA GLU A 26 1.58 -0.44 14.51
C GLU A 26 0.60 0.08 15.57
N LYS A 27 -0.63 0.36 15.15
CA LYS A 27 -1.68 0.92 16.02
C LYS A 27 -2.67 -0.12 16.55
N ASP A 28 -2.45 -1.41 16.21
CA ASP A 28 -3.30 -2.49 16.66
C ASP A 28 -3.35 -2.61 18.19
N ILE A 29 -4.53 -2.97 18.69
CA ILE A 29 -4.74 -3.22 20.11
C ILE A 29 -4.02 -4.53 20.49
N ARG A 30 -3.05 -4.42 21.39
CA ARG A 30 -2.25 -5.57 21.83
C ARG A 30 -2.86 -6.24 23.04
N PHE A 31 -3.11 -7.53 22.94
CA PHE A 31 -3.59 -8.36 24.02
C PHE A 31 -2.48 -9.18 24.68
N HIS A 32 -2.60 -9.38 25.97
CA HIS A 32 -1.79 -10.36 26.71
C HIS A 32 -2.56 -11.66 26.84
N GLN A 33 -1.88 -12.78 26.71
CA GLN A 33 -2.48 -14.06 27.06
C GLN A 33 -2.59 -14.16 28.58
N VAL A 34 -3.80 -14.47 29.05
CA VAL A 34 -4.10 -14.56 30.48
C VAL A 34 -4.82 -15.86 30.79
N HIS A 35 -4.63 -16.35 32.00
CA HIS A 35 -5.38 -17.48 32.51
C HIS A 35 -6.85 -17.06 32.72
N ARG A 36 -7.78 -17.82 32.18
CA ARG A 36 -9.20 -17.43 32.11
C ARG A 36 -9.84 -17.28 33.49
N THR A 37 -9.41 -18.05 34.48
CA THR A 37 -10.04 -18.10 35.80
C THR A 37 -9.57 -16.99 36.73
N ASP A 38 -8.33 -16.55 36.64
CA ASP A 38 -7.71 -15.63 37.61
C ASP A 38 -7.08 -14.38 36.97
N GLY A 39 -7.05 -14.30 35.61
CA GLY A 39 -6.45 -13.17 34.89
C GLY A 39 -4.92 -13.14 34.93
N GLY A 40 -4.27 -14.14 35.48
CA GLY A 40 -2.81 -14.22 35.56
C GLY A 40 -2.16 -14.27 34.18
N ARG A 41 -1.10 -13.47 33.94
CA ARG A 41 -0.37 -13.50 32.67
C ARG A 41 0.31 -14.83 32.45
N ILE A 42 0.14 -15.42 31.27
CA ILE A 42 0.82 -16.65 30.88
C ILE A 42 2.32 -16.36 30.66
N LYS A 43 3.16 -17.22 31.24
CA LYS A 43 4.60 -17.24 31.05
C LYS A 43 4.99 -18.49 30.27
N TYR A 44 5.97 -18.36 29.38
CA TYR A 44 6.50 -19.47 28.59
C TYR A 44 7.88 -19.85 29.10
N GLN A 45 8.12 -21.16 29.20
CA GLN A 45 9.44 -21.74 29.43
C GLN A 45 9.90 -22.42 28.14
N ARG A 46 11.20 -22.30 27.84
CA ARG A 46 11.81 -23.03 26.73
C ARG A 46 12.19 -24.41 27.23
N THR A 47 11.65 -25.43 26.60
CA THR A 47 11.94 -26.82 26.94
C THR A 47 12.52 -27.53 25.72
N CYS A 48 13.47 -28.42 25.95
CA CYS A 48 14.00 -29.31 24.94
C CYS A 48 12.90 -30.31 24.52
N SER A 49 12.73 -30.56 23.23
CA SER A 49 11.71 -31.48 22.71
C SER A 49 12.10 -32.97 22.91
N ILE A 50 13.35 -33.27 23.22
CA ILE A 50 13.85 -34.64 23.37
C ILE A 50 13.66 -35.14 24.81
N ASP A 51 14.02 -34.34 25.80
CA ASP A 51 14.02 -34.72 27.21
C ASP A 51 13.04 -33.96 28.08
N GLY A 52 12.44 -32.87 27.56
CA GLY A 52 11.48 -32.01 28.26
C GLY A 52 12.13 -31.06 29.27
N GLU A 53 13.46 -31.02 29.38
CA GLU A 53 14.15 -30.13 30.32
C GLU A 53 14.03 -28.68 29.94
N VAL A 54 14.02 -27.80 30.95
CA VAL A 54 14.00 -26.33 30.74
C VAL A 54 15.40 -25.87 30.36
N VAL A 55 15.52 -25.27 29.17
CA VAL A 55 16.81 -24.85 28.63
C VAL A 55 17.04 -23.35 28.87
N SER A 56 18.21 -22.99 29.38
CA SER A 56 18.61 -21.59 29.55
C SER A 56 18.85 -20.93 28.18
N TYR A 57 18.77 -19.58 28.12
CA TYR A 57 19.01 -18.88 26.86
C TYR A 57 20.44 -19.12 26.32
N ASP A 58 21.42 -19.23 27.20
CA ASP A 58 22.83 -19.37 26.83
C ASP A 58 23.15 -20.76 26.28
N ASP A 59 22.28 -21.74 26.56
CA ASP A 59 22.44 -23.13 26.09
C ASP A 59 21.68 -23.35 24.74
N ILE A 60 21.09 -22.30 24.17
CA ILE A 60 20.33 -22.38 22.90
C ILE A 60 21.25 -22.02 21.73
N ALA A 61 21.51 -22.99 20.87
CA ALA A 61 22.19 -22.79 19.59
C ALA A 61 21.23 -22.72 18.42
N LYS A 62 21.72 -22.32 17.25
CA LYS A 62 20.93 -22.31 15.99
C LYS A 62 21.11 -23.66 15.29
N GLY A 63 20.03 -24.34 15.00
CA GLY A 63 20.02 -25.58 14.23
C GLY A 63 19.47 -25.36 12.83
N TYR A 64 20.13 -25.95 11.82
CA TYR A 64 19.64 -26.02 10.45
C TYR A 64 19.24 -27.46 10.13
N ASP A 65 17.96 -27.65 9.75
CA ASP A 65 17.45 -28.98 9.37
C ASP A 65 17.85 -29.26 7.92
N ILE A 66 18.66 -30.30 7.73
CA ILE A 66 19.10 -30.78 6.39
C ILE A 66 18.16 -31.83 5.80
N GLY A 67 17.07 -32.17 6.50
CA GLY A 67 16.12 -33.19 6.13
C GLY A 67 16.50 -34.57 6.75
N GLY A 68 15.53 -35.49 6.73
CA GLY A 68 15.75 -36.84 7.29
C GLY A 68 15.83 -36.90 8.81
N GLY A 69 15.62 -35.82 9.54
CA GLY A 69 15.72 -35.73 11.00
C GLY A 69 17.12 -35.35 11.49
N GLU A 70 18.02 -35.01 10.61
CA GLU A 70 19.37 -34.54 10.93
C GLU A 70 19.42 -33.01 11.04
N MET A 71 20.06 -32.54 12.12
CA MET A 71 20.20 -31.12 12.44
C MET A 71 21.67 -30.73 12.51
N VAL A 72 22.06 -29.69 11.74
CA VAL A 72 23.40 -29.09 11.86
C VAL A 72 23.31 -27.94 12.87
N ILE A 73 24.12 -28.01 13.92
CA ILE A 73 24.19 -26.98 14.96
C ILE A 73 25.22 -25.94 14.52
N LEU A 74 24.81 -24.68 14.45
CA LEU A 74 25.67 -23.55 14.11
C LEU A 74 26.02 -22.77 15.38
N THR A 75 27.29 -22.47 15.54
CA THR A 75 27.86 -21.69 16.63
C THR A 75 28.03 -20.24 16.25
N ASP A 76 28.29 -19.35 17.21
CA ASP A 76 28.56 -17.94 16.92
C ASP A 76 29.86 -17.74 16.08
N GLU A 77 30.79 -18.68 16.16
CA GLU A 77 32.04 -18.70 15.38
C GLU A 77 31.73 -18.91 13.88
N ASP A 78 30.76 -19.76 13.55
CA ASP A 78 30.33 -20.00 12.15
C ASP A 78 29.76 -18.76 11.49
N PHE A 79 29.23 -17.81 12.28
CA PHE A 79 28.72 -16.55 11.80
C PHE A 79 29.75 -15.42 11.74
N ALA A 80 30.89 -15.56 12.43
CA ALA A 80 31.91 -14.53 12.50
C ALA A 80 32.61 -14.28 11.16
N ASP A 81 32.79 -15.34 10.37
CA ASP A 81 33.48 -15.32 9.08
C ASP A 81 32.54 -15.04 7.87
N LEU A 82 31.23 -14.89 8.12
CA LEU A 82 30.33 -14.53 7.04
C LEU A 82 30.60 -13.12 6.54
N PRO A 83 30.46 -12.85 5.21
CA PRO A 83 30.68 -11.54 4.63
C PRO A 83 29.56 -10.55 4.99
N LEU A 84 29.10 -10.60 6.25
CA LEU A 84 28.26 -9.57 6.80
C LEU A 84 29.14 -8.34 6.98
N THR A 85 28.84 -7.31 6.22
CA THR A 85 29.45 -6.01 6.43
C THR A 85 29.18 -5.58 7.88
N THR A 86 30.19 -5.76 8.74
CA THR A 86 30.22 -5.18 10.08
C THR A 86 30.26 -3.64 9.99
N SER A 87 30.43 -3.10 8.78
CA SER A 87 30.30 -1.70 8.47
C SER A 87 28.85 -1.29 8.69
N ARG A 88 28.63 -0.39 9.65
CA ARG A 88 27.35 0.29 9.85
C ARG A 88 27.15 1.30 8.71
N ALA A 89 27.13 0.79 7.46
CA ALA A 89 26.98 1.58 6.25
C ALA A 89 25.69 1.23 5.53
N ILE A 90 25.13 2.24 4.88
CA ILE A 90 24.10 2.14 3.86
C ILE A 90 24.85 2.40 2.55
N ASP A 91 25.16 1.33 1.84
CA ASP A 91 25.98 1.40 0.64
C ASP A 91 25.09 1.67 -0.58
N VAL A 92 25.30 2.81 -1.22
CA VAL A 92 24.58 3.18 -2.44
C VAL A 92 25.18 2.42 -3.62
N MET A 93 24.33 1.65 -4.30
CA MET A 93 24.70 0.83 -5.45
C MET A 93 24.47 1.57 -6.76
N GLU A 94 23.27 2.14 -6.94
CA GLU A 94 22.86 2.82 -8.17
C GLU A 94 21.69 3.78 -7.92
N PHE A 95 21.38 4.62 -8.91
CA PHE A 95 20.25 5.54 -8.90
C PHE A 95 19.31 5.23 -10.06
N VAL A 96 18.04 4.99 -9.76
CA VAL A 96 17.02 4.58 -10.74
C VAL A 96 15.78 5.47 -10.66
N PRO A 97 14.95 5.54 -11.72
CA PRO A 97 13.59 6.11 -11.64
C PRO A 97 12.73 5.33 -10.62
N ALA A 98 11.89 6.04 -9.87
CA ALA A 98 11.07 5.39 -8.84
C ALA A 98 10.04 4.40 -9.42
N ASP A 99 9.55 4.65 -10.62
CA ASP A 99 8.57 3.85 -11.35
C ASP A 99 9.10 2.48 -11.83
N GLN A 100 10.43 2.28 -11.82
CA GLN A 100 11.03 0.99 -12.11
C GLN A 100 10.99 -0.01 -10.95
N ILE A 101 10.58 0.44 -9.76
CA ILE A 101 10.52 -0.41 -8.57
C ILE A 101 9.08 -0.84 -8.34
N ASP A 102 8.83 -2.13 -8.49
CA ASP A 102 7.51 -2.69 -8.20
C ASP A 102 7.20 -2.54 -6.70
N PRO A 103 6.03 -1.95 -6.33
CA PRO A 103 5.60 -1.82 -4.94
C PRO A 103 5.57 -3.13 -4.14
N ILE A 104 5.43 -4.29 -4.79
CA ILE A 104 5.46 -5.62 -4.14
C ILE A 104 6.76 -5.87 -3.37
N LEU A 105 7.84 -5.22 -3.77
CA LEU A 105 9.14 -5.35 -3.13
C LEU A 105 9.25 -4.61 -1.80
N PHE A 106 8.42 -3.61 -1.54
CA PHE A 106 8.57 -2.78 -0.34
C PHE A 106 8.11 -3.50 0.94
N ALA A 107 8.95 -3.39 2.00
CA ALA A 107 8.68 -4.00 3.29
C ALA A 107 8.48 -2.95 4.39
N LYS A 108 9.53 -2.36 4.92
CA LYS A 108 9.48 -1.42 6.05
C LYS A 108 10.09 -0.08 5.69
N ALA A 109 9.53 0.99 6.27
CA ALA A 109 10.00 2.36 6.06
C ALA A 109 10.70 2.92 7.30
N TYR A 110 11.78 3.68 7.08
CA TYR A 110 12.58 4.32 8.11
C TYR A 110 12.92 5.75 7.72
N TYR A 111 12.79 6.69 8.66
CA TYR A 111 13.31 8.04 8.50
C TYR A 111 14.80 8.10 8.81
N LEU A 112 15.55 8.90 8.06
CA LEU A 112 16.95 9.18 8.31
C LEU A 112 17.10 10.59 8.89
N GLU A 113 17.80 10.69 9.99
CA GLU A 113 18.22 11.95 10.62
C GLU A 113 19.75 12.07 10.49
N PRO A 114 20.28 13.22 9.99
CA PRO A 114 21.73 13.45 9.99
C PRO A 114 22.28 13.58 11.43
N GLU A 115 23.46 13.01 11.70
CA GLU A 115 24.12 13.12 13.00
C GLU A 115 25.28 14.11 12.95
N GLY A 116 25.36 14.98 13.95
CA GLY A 116 26.45 15.93 14.12
C GLY A 116 26.62 16.92 12.95
N GLN A 117 27.78 16.91 12.30
CA GLN A 117 28.11 17.80 11.18
C GLN A 117 27.63 17.29 9.81
N ALA A 118 26.92 16.17 9.77
CA ALA A 118 26.45 15.56 8.54
C ALA A 118 25.25 16.26 7.89
N ALA A 119 24.71 17.32 8.48
CA ALA A 119 23.52 18.02 7.96
C ALA A 119 23.73 18.56 6.53
N LYS A 120 24.89 19.17 6.25
CA LYS A 120 25.17 19.73 4.91
C LYS A 120 25.25 18.67 3.82
N PRO A 121 26.06 17.59 3.94
CA PRO A 121 26.09 16.55 2.92
C PRO A 121 24.76 15.76 2.84
N TYR A 122 24.00 15.65 3.94
CA TYR A 122 22.66 15.08 3.92
C TYR A 122 21.70 15.89 3.05
N VAL A 123 21.62 17.20 3.25
CA VAL A 123 20.78 18.11 2.46
C VAL A 123 21.21 18.06 0.97
N LEU A 124 22.51 18.06 0.70
CA LEU A 124 23.00 17.96 -0.67
C LEU A 124 22.54 16.68 -1.37
N LEU A 125 22.62 15.52 -0.69
CA LEU A 125 22.16 14.26 -1.25
C LEU A 125 20.63 14.26 -1.45
N ARG A 126 19.89 14.77 -0.46
CA ARG A 126 18.43 14.90 -0.53
C ARG A 126 18.00 15.74 -1.75
N ASP A 127 18.57 16.93 -1.88
CA ASP A 127 18.20 17.87 -2.94
C ASP A 127 18.61 17.30 -4.32
N ALA A 128 19.79 16.67 -4.42
CA ALA A 128 20.22 16.02 -5.65
C ALA A 128 19.32 14.87 -6.09
N LEU A 129 18.81 14.05 -5.15
CA LEU A 129 17.84 12.99 -5.45
C LEU A 129 16.51 13.57 -5.93
N GLN A 130 16.06 14.65 -5.29
CA GLN A 130 14.81 15.31 -5.64
C GLN A 130 14.89 15.98 -7.03
N ASP A 131 15.96 16.71 -7.30
CA ASP A 131 16.15 17.40 -8.58
C ASP A 131 16.34 16.42 -9.74
N ALA A 132 16.97 15.26 -9.49
CA ALA A 132 17.17 14.22 -10.50
C ALA A 132 15.91 13.36 -10.71
N ASP A 133 14.91 13.46 -9.86
CA ASP A 133 13.73 12.56 -9.81
C ASP A 133 14.15 11.08 -9.78
N ARG A 134 15.08 10.76 -8.86
CA ARG A 134 15.67 9.44 -8.69
C ARG A 134 15.55 8.94 -7.26
N VAL A 135 15.60 7.63 -7.13
CA VAL A 135 15.80 6.93 -5.87
C VAL A 135 17.10 6.15 -5.91
N ALA A 136 17.78 6.02 -4.79
CA ALA A 136 18.97 5.19 -4.72
C ALA A 136 18.61 3.78 -4.31
N ILE A 137 19.16 2.79 -5.02
CA ILE A 137 19.18 1.39 -4.57
C ILE A 137 20.36 1.24 -3.63
N VAL A 138 20.11 0.73 -2.45
CA VAL A 138 21.11 0.61 -1.39
C VAL A 138 21.08 -0.77 -0.73
N LYS A 139 22.21 -1.15 -0.14
CA LYS A 139 22.31 -2.29 0.77
C LYS A 139 22.57 -1.81 2.18
N ILE A 140 21.96 -2.42 3.14
CA ILE A 140 22.13 -2.12 4.56
C ILE A 140 22.20 -3.40 5.39
N ALA A 141 23.15 -3.45 6.31
CA ALA A 141 23.20 -4.51 7.32
C ALA A 141 22.45 -4.09 8.59
N MET A 142 21.34 -4.75 8.88
CA MET A 142 20.58 -4.56 10.11
C MET A 142 20.29 -5.88 10.81
N ARG A 143 20.53 -5.95 12.13
CA ARG A 143 20.25 -7.16 12.92
C ARG A 143 20.86 -8.43 12.35
N GLN A 144 22.13 -8.38 11.93
CA GLN A 144 22.87 -9.50 11.34
C GLN A 144 22.30 -10.02 10.02
N ARG A 145 21.61 -9.18 9.26
CA ARG A 145 21.11 -9.50 7.92
C ARG A 145 21.42 -8.37 6.97
N GLU A 146 21.90 -8.68 5.78
CA GLU A 146 21.95 -7.75 4.66
C GLU A 146 20.54 -7.61 4.10
N GLN A 147 20.12 -6.38 3.80
CA GLN A 147 18.83 -6.07 3.21
C GLN A 147 19.01 -5.14 2.03
N LEU A 148 18.27 -5.42 0.97
CA LEU A 148 18.11 -4.48 -0.13
C LEU A 148 17.14 -3.38 0.33
N ALA A 149 17.39 -2.14 -0.09
CA ALA A 149 16.53 -1.03 0.24
C ALA A 149 16.57 0.06 -0.83
N THR A 150 15.59 0.95 -0.80
CA THR A 150 15.64 2.23 -1.52
C THR A 150 15.86 3.37 -0.56
N LEU A 151 16.60 4.38 -1.02
CA LEU A 151 16.71 5.67 -0.35
C LEU A 151 16.06 6.73 -1.24
N ARG A 152 15.01 7.38 -0.73
CA ARG A 152 14.23 8.38 -1.46
C ARG A 152 13.90 9.58 -0.59
N VAL A 153 13.45 10.66 -1.22
CA VAL A 153 12.97 11.85 -0.50
C VAL A 153 11.46 11.74 -0.25
N HIS A 154 11.03 12.06 0.95
CA HIS A 154 9.63 12.18 1.33
C HIS A 154 9.46 13.30 2.35
N GLU A 155 8.60 14.27 2.08
CA GLU A 155 8.33 15.42 2.96
C GLU A 155 9.61 16.13 3.47
N GLY A 156 10.60 16.26 2.59
CA GLY A 156 11.85 16.97 2.90
C GLY A 156 12.88 16.19 3.73
N VAL A 157 12.63 14.90 3.99
CA VAL A 157 13.58 14.01 4.66
C VAL A 157 13.93 12.81 3.79
N LEU A 158 15.09 12.19 4.05
CA LEU A 158 15.44 10.92 3.42
C LEU A 158 14.71 9.78 4.13
N VAL A 159 14.10 8.92 3.32
CA VAL A 159 13.40 7.71 3.76
C VAL A 159 14.09 6.50 3.15
N LEU A 160 14.41 5.54 3.99
CA LEU A 160 14.88 4.22 3.59
C LEU A 160 13.71 3.25 3.65
N ASN A 161 13.35 2.67 2.50
CA ASN A 161 12.38 1.58 2.43
C ASN A 161 13.16 0.27 2.19
N THR A 162 13.14 -0.65 3.16
CA THR A 162 13.67 -2.00 2.92
C THR A 162 12.84 -2.73 1.87
N MET A 163 13.50 -3.58 1.11
CA MET A 163 12.89 -4.36 0.05
C MET A 163 13.14 -5.86 0.27
N LEU A 164 12.25 -6.65 -0.25
CA LEU A 164 12.45 -8.08 -0.46
C LEU A 164 13.56 -8.28 -1.51
N TRP A 165 14.26 -9.41 -1.43
CA TRP A 165 15.12 -9.83 -2.53
C TRP A 165 14.24 -10.30 -3.70
N PRO A 166 14.69 -10.14 -4.96
CA PRO A 166 13.88 -10.53 -6.12
C PRO A 166 13.44 -12.00 -6.14
N ASP A 167 14.22 -12.87 -5.53
CA ASP A 167 13.94 -14.30 -5.40
C ASP A 167 12.96 -14.65 -4.26
N GLU A 168 12.62 -13.69 -3.39
CA GLU A 168 11.58 -13.84 -2.37
C GLU A 168 10.17 -13.58 -2.94
N VAL A 169 10.06 -13.00 -4.13
CA VAL A 169 8.78 -12.75 -4.81
C VAL A 169 8.37 -13.99 -5.58
N ARG A 170 7.24 -14.57 -5.22
CA ARG A 170 6.71 -15.76 -5.90
C ARG A 170 6.12 -15.41 -7.26
N ALA A 171 6.36 -16.25 -8.24
CA ALA A 171 5.63 -16.17 -9.50
C ALA A 171 4.14 -16.50 -9.29
N PRO A 172 3.21 -15.80 -9.97
CA PRO A 172 1.78 -16.12 -9.91
C PRO A 172 1.50 -17.39 -10.74
N GLU A 173 1.46 -18.55 -10.10
CA GLU A 173 1.19 -19.86 -10.72
C GLU A 173 -0.30 -20.22 -10.56
N PHE A 174 -1.19 -19.51 -11.26
CA PHE A 174 -2.63 -19.75 -11.21
C PHE A 174 -3.12 -20.34 -12.55
N GLY A 175 -3.84 -21.46 -12.50
CA GLY A 175 -4.29 -22.17 -13.69
C GLY A 175 -5.12 -21.33 -14.67
N PHE A 176 -5.90 -20.36 -14.17
CA PHE A 176 -6.70 -19.48 -15.03
C PHE A 176 -5.86 -18.55 -15.94
N LEU A 177 -4.55 -18.38 -15.64
CA LEU A 177 -3.64 -17.57 -16.49
C LEU A 177 -3.33 -18.26 -17.82
N ASP A 178 -3.49 -19.59 -17.87
CA ASP A 178 -3.29 -20.39 -19.06
C ASP A 178 -4.59 -20.55 -19.89
N ASP A 179 -5.74 -20.09 -19.34
CA ASP A 179 -7.04 -20.15 -19.98
C ASP A 179 -7.27 -18.93 -20.89
N ASP A 180 -7.80 -19.15 -22.09
CA ASP A 180 -8.21 -18.08 -23.01
C ASP A 180 -9.60 -17.55 -22.62
N ILE A 181 -9.61 -16.66 -21.61
CA ILE A 181 -10.84 -16.09 -21.08
C ILE A 181 -11.23 -14.84 -21.88
N GLU A 182 -12.18 -14.99 -22.80
CA GLU A 182 -12.68 -13.88 -23.60
C GLU A 182 -13.64 -12.97 -22.78
N THR A 183 -13.38 -11.66 -22.79
CA THR A 183 -14.29 -10.65 -22.27
C THR A 183 -15.08 -9.99 -23.39
N ARG A 184 -16.38 -9.79 -23.19
CA ARG A 184 -17.20 -9.08 -24.19
C ARG A 184 -16.90 -7.58 -24.14
N PRO A 185 -16.75 -6.91 -25.31
CA PRO A 185 -16.47 -5.47 -25.37
C PRO A 185 -17.49 -4.60 -24.60
N ALA A 186 -18.75 -5.02 -24.55
CA ALA A 186 -19.79 -4.32 -23.80
C ALA A 186 -19.61 -4.43 -22.27
N GLU A 187 -19.12 -5.59 -21.78
CA GLU A 187 -18.81 -5.81 -20.36
C GLU A 187 -17.61 -4.97 -19.95
N LEU A 188 -16.56 -4.95 -20.77
CA LEU A 188 -15.37 -4.13 -20.54
C LEU A 188 -15.71 -2.63 -20.52
N ALA A 189 -16.49 -2.14 -21.49
CA ALA A 189 -16.89 -0.75 -21.53
C ALA A 189 -17.74 -0.34 -20.30
N MET A 190 -18.58 -1.25 -19.80
CA MET A 190 -19.37 -0.98 -18.61
C MET A 190 -18.52 -1.01 -17.33
N ALA A 191 -17.55 -1.92 -17.22
CA ALA A 191 -16.59 -1.93 -16.13
C ALA A 191 -15.74 -0.66 -16.12
N GLN A 192 -15.26 -0.19 -17.28
CA GLN A 192 -14.56 1.09 -17.41
C GLN A 192 -15.43 2.27 -16.97
N SER A 193 -16.70 2.32 -17.39
CA SER A 193 -17.63 3.37 -16.96
C SER A 193 -17.86 3.37 -15.45
N LEU A 194 -17.87 2.20 -14.80
CA LEU A 194 -17.96 2.10 -13.34
C LEU A 194 -16.67 2.62 -12.68
N ILE A 195 -15.52 2.23 -13.18
CA ILE A 195 -14.22 2.72 -12.69
C ILE A 195 -14.17 4.25 -12.78
N ASP A 196 -14.51 4.82 -13.93
CA ASP A 196 -14.54 6.27 -14.15
C ASP A 196 -15.53 6.98 -13.20
N SER A 197 -16.69 6.34 -12.96
CA SER A 197 -17.69 6.88 -12.04
C SER A 197 -17.23 6.89 -10.59
N MET A 198 -16.28 6.03 -10.22
CA MET A 198 -15.69 5.93 -8.88
C MET A 198 -14.30 6.56 -8.79
N ALA A 199 -13.74 7.04 -9.89
CA ALA A 199 -12.43 7.67 -9.90
C ALA A 199 -12.40 8.90 -8.99
N GLY A 200 -11.33 9.07 -8.25
CA GLY A 200 -11.12 10.16 -7.31
C GLY A 200 -9.66 10.34 -6.95
N SER A 201 -9.34 11.37 -6.20
CA SER A 201 -8.02 11.54 -5.60
C SER A 201 -7.94 10.75 -4.30
N PHE A 202 -6.82 10.07 -4.08
CA PHE A 202 -6.59 9.35 -2.83
C PHE A 202 -6.42 10.35 -1.68
N LYS A 203 -7.29 10.25 -0.67
CA LYS A 203 -7.26 11.05 0.55
C LYS A 203 -7.13 10.10 1.74
N PRO A 204 -5.93 9.89 2.26
CA PRO A 204 -5.70 8.91 3.33
C PRO A 204 -6.56 9.14 4.57
N ASP A 205 -6.88 10.38 4.89
CA ASP A 205 -7.65 10.75 6.09
C ASP A 205 -9.13 10.31 6.03
N GLU A 206 -9.64 9.94 4.85
CA GLU A 206 -11.00 9.42 4.69
C GLU A 206 -11.10 7.92 5.03
N PHE A 207 -9.95 7.23 5.20
CA PHE A 207 -9.90 5.80 5.52
C PHE A 207 -9.60 5.61 7.01
N THR A 208 -10.51 4.96 7.72
CA THR A 208 -10.41 4.67 9.14
C THR A 208 -10.51 3.16 9.39
N ASP A 209 -9.82 2.70 10.43
CA ASP A 209 -9.90 1.31 10.88
C ASP A 209 -11.14 1.15 11.78
N ASN A 210 -12.24 0.74 11.16
CA ASN A 210 -13.51 0.55 11.86
C ASN A 210 -13.47 -0.62 12.84
N TYR A 211 -12.69 -1.68 12.55
CA TYR A 211 -12.54 -2.82 13.46
C TYR A 211 -11.87 -2.38 14.76
N ARG A 212 -10.77 -1.63 14.67
CA ARG A 212 -10.07 -1.10 15.84
C ARG A 212 -10.98 -0.18 16.67
N ALA A 213 -11.77 0.68 16.02
CA ALA A 213 -12.72 1.55 16.69
C ALA A 213 -13.78 0.73 17.45
N ALA A 214 -14.42 -0.25 16.79
CA ALA A 214 -15.41 -1.13 17.41
C ALA A 214 -14.80 -1.96 18.55
N LEU A 215 -13.57 -2.47 18.38
CA LEU A 215 -12.89 -3.22 19.42
C LEU A 215 -12.58 -2.35 20.65
N GLN A 216 -12.20 -1.09 20.43
CA GLN A 216 -12.00 -0.14 21.53
C GLN A 216 -13.30 0.11 22.30
N GLU A 217 -14.42 0.28 21.60
CA GLU A 217 -15.74 0.42 22.23
C GLU A 217 -16.12 -0.78 23.10
N VAL A 218 -15.84 -2.01 22.62
CA VAL A 218 -16.05 -3.24 23.39
C VAL A 218 -15.19 -3.26 24.65
N ILE A 219 -13.94 -2.85 24.57
CA ILE A 219 -13.02 -2.78 25.72
C ILE A 219 -13.53 -1.74 26.71
N ASP A 220 -13.88 -0.55 26.26
CA ASP A 220 -14.34 0.55 27.10
C ASP A 220 -15.65 0.19 27.80
N ALA A 221 -16.60 -0.45 27.10
CA ALA A 221 -17.84 -0.96 27.68
C ALA A 221 -17.60 -2.02 28.77
N LYS A 222 -16.63 -2.93 28.55
CA LYS A 222 -16.25 -3.91 29.58
C LYS A 222 -15.56 -3.28 30.78
N VAL A 223 -14.72 -2.28 30.56
CA VAL A 223 -14.08 -1.51 31.66
C VAL A 223 -15.11 -0.79 32.50
N GLU A 224 -16.17 -0.25 31.87
CA GLU A 224 -17.27 0.43 32.57
C GLU A 224 -18.35 -0.52 33.15
N GLY A 225 -18.20 -1.84 32.95
CA GLY A 225 -19.16 -2.84 33.43
C GLY A 225 -20.47 -2.87 32.65
N ARG A 226 -20.50 -2.30 31.44
CA ARG A 226 -21.67 -2.31 30.56
C ARG A 226 -21.72 -3.62 29.73
N GLU A 227 -22.91 -4.13 29.46
CA GLU A 227 -23.13 -5.22 28.50
C GLU A 227 -22.87 -4.70 27.07
N VAL A 228 -22.08 -5.43 26.31
CA VAL A 228 -21.80 -5.11 24.88
C VAL A 228 -22.91 -5.73 24.04
N VAL A 229 -23.72 -4.90 23.39
CA VAL A 229 -24.64 -5.34 22.34
C VAL A 229 -23.88 -5.42 21.05
N GLN A 230 -23.67 -6.62 20.50
CA GLN A 230 -23.11 -6.76 19.17
C GLN A 230 -24.09 -6.23 18.12
N PRO A 231 -23.67 -5.44 17.14
CA PRO A 231 -24.49 -5.15 15.97
C PRO A 231 -24.83 -6.47 15.28
N GLU A 232 -26.10 -6.66 14.90
CA GLU A 232 -26.48 -7.77 14.03
C GLU A 232 -25.65 -7.68 12.75
N GLU A 233 -24.86 -8.72 12.46
CA GLU A 233 -24.23 -8.90 11.16
C GLU A 233 -25.34 -8.94 10.11
N ALA A 234 -25.27 -8.03 9.14
CA ALA A 234 -26.13 -8.12 7.98
C ALA A 234 -25.83 -9.44 7.27
N GLU A 235 -26.79 -10.35 7.25
CA GLU A 235 -26.67 -11.61 6.51
C GLU A 235 -26.35 -11.28 5.04
N GLU A 236 -25.15 -11.64 4.59
CA GLU A 236 -24.81 -11.65 3.18
C GLU A 236 -25.65 -12.76 2.51
N GLU A 237 -26.64 -12.37 1.72
CA GLU A 237 -27.38 -13.31 0.90
C GLU A 237 -26.40 -14.05 -0.04
N PRO A 238 -26.47 -15.38 -0.15
CA PRO A 238 -25.60 -16.15 -1.04
C PRO A 238 -25.86 -15.71 -2.48
N SER A 239 -24.83 -15.26 -3.16
CA SER A 239 -24.87 -14.82 -4.55
C SER A 239 -25.21 -16.00 -5.45
N ALA A 240 -26.50 -16.11 -5.85
CA ALA A 240 -26.91 -16.91 -7.00
C ALA A 240 -26.26 -16.32 -8.25
N ALA A 241 -26.00 -17.17 -9.27
CA ALA A 241 -25.36 -16.79 -10.53
C ALA A 241 -25.90 -15.46 -11.04
N ILE A 242 -25.12 -14.39 -10.81
CA ILE A 242 -25.51 -13.01 -11.08
C ILE A 242 -25.22 -12.76 -12.56
N ASP A 243 -26.22 -12.31 -13.31
CA ASP A 243 -25.99 -11.70 -14.63
C ASP A 243 -25.03 -10.50 -14.42
N LEU A 244 -23.77 -10.66 -14.83
CA LEU A 244 -22.72 -9.68 -14.67
C LEU A 244 -23.12 -8.30 -15.19
N MET A 245 -23.88 -8.26 -16.31
CA MET A 245 -24.38 -7.00 -16.89
C MET A 245 -25.43 -6.31 -16.02
N ALA A 246 -26.29 -7.06 -15.36
CA ALA A 246 -27.27 -6.52 -14.43
C ALA A 246 -26.60 -5.98 -13.14
N ALA A 247 -25.61 -6.71 -12.62
CA ALA A 247 -24.84 -6.31 -11.44
C ALA A 247 -24.02 -5.04 -11.70
N LEU A 248 -23.34 -4.95 -12.85
CA LEU A 248 -22.55 -3.76 -13.23
C LEU A 248 -23.46 -2.53 -13.40
N LYS A 249 -24.64 -2.67 -14.05
CA LYS A 249 -25.64 -1.58 -14.17
C LYS A 249 -26.11 -1.08 -12.81
N ALA A 250 -26.47 -1.99 -11.92
CA ALA A 250 -26.91 -1.62 -10.57
C ALA A 250 -25.81 -0.91 -9.77
N SER A 251 -24.54 -1.31 -9.94
CA SER A 251 -23.40 -0.66 -9.29
C SER A 251 -23.14 0.74 -9.83
N VAL A 252 -23.24 0.96 -11.15
CA VAL A 252 -23.11 2.30 -11.77
C VAL A 252 -24.23 3.23 -11.27
N GLU A 253 -25.47 2.75 -11.17
CA GLU A 253 -26.58 3.57 -10.66
C GLU A 253 -26.41 3.93 -9.20
N ARG A 254 -25.96 2.99 -8.32
CA ARG A 254 -25.66 3.29 -6.93
C ARG A 254 -24.53 4.32 -6.78
N ALA A 255 -23.46 4.17 -7.56
CA ALA A 255 -22.36 5.13 -7.55
C ALA A 255 -22.79 6.54 -7.97
N LYS A 256 -23.67 6.67 -8.97
CA LYS A 256 -24.25 7.97 -9.38
C LYS A 256 -25.17 8.56 -8.31
N GLN A 257 -25.99 7.77 -7.66
CA GLN A 257 -26.84 8.22 -6.56
C GLN A 257 -26.03 8.71 -5.34
N ALA A 258 -24.93 8.00 -5.00
CA ALA A 258 -24.05 8.39 -3.90
C ALA A 258 -23.33 9.72 -4.15
N ARG A 259 -23.07 10.09 -5.41
CA ARG A 259 -22.49 11.39 -5.80
C ARG A 259 -23.51 12.54 -5.92
N GLY A 260 -24.79 12.30 -5.68
CA GLY A 260 -25.84 13.32 -5.76
C GLY A 260 -26.19 13.76 -7.19
N GLU A 261 -25.71 13.05 -8.22
CA GLU A 261 -26.13 13.23 -9.60
C GLU A 261 -27.50 12.54 -9.80
N SER A 262 -28.56 13.25 -9.41
CA SER A 262 -29.93 12.83 -9.72
C SER A 262 -30.14 12.81 -11.24
N ALA A 263 -30.44 11.63 -11.79
CA ALA A 263 -30.85 11.52 -13.18
C ALA A 263 -32.05 12.45 -13.46
N ALA A 264 -31.91 13.37 -14.39
CA ALA A 264 -33.03 14.15 -14.89
C ALA A 264 -34.10 13.18 -15.43
N PRO A 265 -35.39 13.38 -15.11
CA PRO A 265 -36.44 12.48 -15.55
C PRO A 265 -36.52 12.45 -17.08
N PRO A 266 -36.79 11.30 -17.70
CA PRO A 266 -36.89 11.22 -19.16
C PRO A 266 -38.00 12.12 -19.68
N ALA A 267 -37.66 13.03 -20.60
CA ALA A 267 -38.59 13.91 -21.28
C ALA A 267 -39.68 13.07 -21.92
N LYS A 268 -40.92 13.23 -21.43
CA LYS A 268 -42.13 12.67 -22.04
C LYS A 268 -42.24 13.20 -23.46
N LYS A 269 -42.16 12.34 -24.47
CA LYS A 269 -42.53 12.62 -25.84
C LYS A 269 -44.00 13.05 -25.86
N ALA A 270 -44.26 14.35 -26.05
CA ALA A 270 -45.59 14.87 -26.33
C ALA A 270 -45.97 14.49 -27.76
N ALA A 271 -47.10 13.79 -27.87
CA ALA A 271 -47.71 13.40 -29.12
C ALA A 271 -48.11 14.60 -29.96
N ALA A 272 -47.70 14.62 -31.18
CA ALA A 272 -48.08 15.61 -32.20
C ALA A 272 -49.57 15.47 -32.52
N LYS A 273 -50.38 16.48 -32.21
CA LYS A 273 -51.73 16.70 -32.80
C LYS A 273 -51.59 17.59 -34.04
N LYS A 274 -51.96 17.01 -35.18
CA LYS A 274 -52.21 17.73 -36.46
C LYS A 274 -53.38 18.68 -36.35
N ALA A 275 -53.26 19.87 -36.90
CA ALA A 275 -54.34 20.63 -37.55
C ALA A 275 -53.81 21.94 -38.18
N PRO A 276 -54.52 22.60 -39.08
CA PRO A 276 -54.12 22.64 -40.49
C PRO A 276 -53.77 24.09 -41.02
N ALA A 277 -53.36 24.09 -42.27
CA ALA A 277 -52.87 25.23 -43.04
C ALA A 277 -53.78 26.48 -43.09
N LYS A 278 -53.18 27.70 -43.11
CA LYS A 278 -53.71 28.82 -43.83
C LYS A 278 -52.63 29.69 -44.51
N LYS A 279 -52.83 29.90 -45.77
CA LYS A 279 -52.07 30.69 -46.76
C LYS A 279 -51.97 32.18 -46.41
N ALA A 280 -50.94 32.79 -46.84
CA ALA A 280 -50.78 34.02 -47.63
C ALA A 280 -49.56 34.82 -47.16
N ALA A 281 -48.70 35.35 -47.86
CA ALA A 281 -48.49 35.94 -49.15
C ALA A 281 -47.18 36.75 -49.11
N ALA A 282 -46.45 36.63 -50.13
CA ALA A 282 -45.33 37.37 -50.66
C ALA A 282 -44.99 38.78 -50.17
N LYS A 283 -43.69 39.10 -50.09
CA LYS A 283 -43.04 40.20 -50.85
C LYS A 283 -41.52 40.16 -50.69
N LYS A 284 -40.86 39.85 -51.74
CA LYS A 284 -39.72 40.44 -52.45
C LYS A 284 -38.98 41.59 -51.77
N ALA A 285 -37.65 41.41 -51.68
CA ALA A 285 -36.67 42.26 -52.40
C ALA A 285 -35.25 41.90 -52.03
N THR A 286 -34.47 41.54 -53.02
CA THR A 286 -33.00 41.52 -53.15
C THR A 286 -32.50 42.91 -53.55
N PRO A 287 -31.22 43.16 -53.85
CA PRO A 287 -29.89 42.82 -53.26
C PRO A 287 -28.94 44.04 -53.20
N ALA A 288 -27.73 43.91 -52.70
CA ALA A 288 -26.51 44.59 -53.16
C ALA A 288 -25.34 44.27 -52.15
N LYS A 289 -24.29 43.63 -52.48
CA LYS A 289 -23.13 43.85 -53.37
C LYS A 289 -21.96 44.57 -52.70
N LYS A 290 -20.83 43.81 -52.70
CA LYS A 290 -19.41 44.25 -52.84
C LYS A 290 -18.81 45.07 -51.69
N ALA A 291 -17.55 44.93 -51.37
CA ALA A 291 -16.28 44.43 -51.92
C ALA A 291 -15.24 44.40 -50.78
N ALA A 292 -14.35 43.45 -50.70
CA ALA A 292 -13.01 43.39 -51.19
C ALA A 292 -12.00 44.43 -50.64
N LYS A 293 -10.94 43.91 -50.11
CA LYS A 293 -9.48 44.21 -50.23
C LYS A 293 -8.84 44.28 -48.83
N LYS A 294 -7.92 43.40 -48.55
CA LYS A 294 -6.48 43.26 -48.94
C LYS A 294 -5.55 43.98 -47.96
N SER A 295 -4.64 43.15 -47.45
CA SER A 295 -3.19 43.38 -47.16
C SER A 295 -2.82 44.27 -45.97
N ALA A 296 -2.07 43.81 -45.06
CA ALA A 296 -0.63 43.54 -45.12
C ALA A 296 -0.28 42.50 -44.06
#